data_8c8a9ffa5dd23b328cc4bcdf7341e087
#
_entry.id   8c8a9ffa5dd23b328cc4bcdf7341e087
#
_cell.length_a   1.000
_cell.length_b   1.000
_cell.length_c   1.000
_cell.angle_alpha   90.00
_cell.angle_beta   90.00
_cell.angle_gamma   90.00
#
_symmetry.space_group_name_H-M   'P 1'
#
loop_
_entity.id
_entity.type
_entity.pdbx_description
1 polymer ?
#
loop_
_entity_poly.entity_id
_entity_poly.type
_entity_poly.pdbx_seq_one_letter_code
_entity_poly.pdbx_strand_id
1 'polypeptide(L)'
;MIESRVWDRTGLKGSELLGKTLGIIGLGRIGGLVATRLQAFGMKIVAYDPYIADARFRKYSAEKCETLDELLEQADFISIHTPKTEETFDMITAKEFAKCKRGVRVVNCARGGLINENDLAAAIKEGIVASAGIDVLVDEPKPISPLIDLPECVLTPHLGADTTEAQDNVGIAIAEEVIAALHGEMVPNAVNLPTLQPTELKEMQGYLTLGEYLGKLYYQLEKAAVEKVEIIYTGEVAEMETGMLTRAVLKGVFEPILRNALIMSMPR
;
A
#
# COMPACT_ATOMS: atom_id res chain seq x y z
N MET A 1 -8.81 -31.50 -16.13
CA MET A 1 -8.06 -32.17 -17.22
C MET A 1 -7.36 -33.45 -16.76
N ILE A 2 -6.39 -33.42 -15.88
CA ILE A 2 -5.72 -34.64 -15.38
C ILE A 2 -6.68 -35.51 -14.59
N GLU A 3 -7.54 -34.91 -13.77
CA GLU A 3 -8.61 -35.61 -13.04
C GLU A 3 -9.59 -36.35 -13.96
N SER A 4 -9.89 -35.77 -15.14
CA SER A 4 -10.68 -36.42 -16.20
C SER A 4 -9.87 -37.37 -17.08
N ARG A 5 -8.58 -37.63 -16.75
CA ARG A 5 -7.65 -38.46 -17.52
C ARG A 5 -7.46 -38.03 -18.98
N VAL A 6 -7.71 -36.78 -19.29
CA VAL A 6 -7.49 -36.21 -20.60
C VAL A 6 -6.16 -35.44 -20.60
N TRP A 7 -5.27 -35.80 -21.54
CA TRP A 7 -3.99 -35.11 -21.76
C TRP A 7 -4.15 -34.17 -22.95
N ASP A 8 -4.76 -32.99 -22.71
CA ASP A 8 -4.94 -31.97 -23.71
C ASP A 8 -4.16 -30.71 -23.34
N ARG A 9 -3.40 -30.19 -24.27
CA ARG A 9 -2.64 -28.93 -24.13
C ARG A 9 -3.35 -27.74 -24.82
N THR A 10 -4.44 -27.99 -25.54
CA THR A 10 -5.17 -26.96 -26.25
C THR A 10 -5.79 -25.99 -25.26
N GLY A 11 -5.53 -24.70 -25.42
CA GLY A 11 -6.05 -23.66 -24.52
C GLY A 11 -5.25 -23.43 -23.24
N LEU A 12 -4.17 -24.21 -22.97
CA LEU A 12 -3.30 -24.01 -21.78
C LEU A 12 -2.03 -23.19 -22.07
N LYS A 13 -2.01 -22.45 -23.18
CA LYS A 13 -0.87 -21.64 -23.57
C LYS A 13 -0.79 -20.40 -22.68
N GLY A 14 0.26 -20.35 -21.83
CA GLY A 14 0.54 -19.21 -20.95
C GLY A 14 1.37 -18.11 -21.60
N SER A 15 1.74 -17.11 -20.83
CA SER A 15 2.70 -16.05 -21.18
C SER A 15 3.84 -16.06 -20.19
N GLU A 16 5.06 -15.85 -20.68
CA GLU A 16 6.24 -15.66 -19.85
C GLU A 16 6.23 -14.27 -19.21
N LEU A 17 6.86 -14.15 -18.04
CA LEU A 17 7.02 -12.88 -17.35
C LEU A 17 8.25 -12.09 -17.84
N LEU A 18 9.28 -12.78 -18.33
CA LEU A 18 10.51 -12.18 -18.79
C LEU A 18 10.26 -11.12 -19.87
N GLY A 19 10.78 -9.92 -19.66
CA GLY A 19 10.66 -8.79 -20.58
C GLY A 19 9.27 -8.14 -20.64
N LYS A 20 8.31 -8.57 -19.79
CA LYS A 20 7.00 -7.94 -19.65
C LYS A 20 7.01 -6.81 -18.66
N THR A 21 6.06 -5.90 -18.78
CA THR A 21 5.87 -4.77 -17.87
C THR A 21 4.80 -5.10 -16.84
N LEU A 22 5.16 -4.97 -15.54
CA LEU A 22 4.22 -5.00 -14.44
C LEU A 22 3.88 -3.57 -14.01
N GLY A 23 2.61 -3.21 -14.09
CA GLY A 23 2.06 -1.99 -13.50
C GLY A 23 1.63 -2.26 -12.06
N ILE A 24 2.20 -1.53 -11.12
CA ILE A 24 1.86 -1.59 -9.70
C ILE A 24 1.09 -0.35 -9.32
N ILE A 25 -0.16 -0.53 -8.89
CA ILE A 25 -1.01 0.55 -8.39
C ILE A 25 -0.93 0.51 -6.86
N GLY A 26 -0.25 1.50 -6.26
CA GLY A 26 0.08 1.53 -4.84
C GLY A 26 1.43 0.89 -4.52
N LEU A 27 2.50 1.69 -4.39
CA LEU A 27 3.86 1.22 -4.10
C LEU A 27 4.17 1.29 -2.59
N GLY A 28 3.19 0.87 -1.78
CA GLY A 28 3.30 0.70 -0.34
C GLY A 28 4.20 -0.48 0.06
N ARG A 29 3.96 -1.04 1.26
CA ARG A 29 4.72 -2.21 1.75
C ARG A 29 4.59 -3.40 0.80
N ILE A 30 3.36 -3.80 0.48
CA ILE A 30 3.09 -4.98 -0.34
C ILE A 30 3.53 -4.76 -1.78
N GLY A 31 3.12 -3.61 -2.40
CA GLY A 31 3.50 -3.28 -3.77
C GLY A 31 5.01 -3.25 -3.98
N GLY A 32 5.78 -2.69 -3.02
CA GLY A 32 7.24 -2.71 -3.05
C GLY A 32 7.85 -4.11 -2.96
N LEU A 33 7.29 -4.99 -2.13
CA LEU A 33 7.73 -6.39 -2.05
C LEU A 33 7.40 -7.17 -3.33
N VAL A 34 6.27 -6.90 -3.96
CA VAL A 34 5.89 -7.47 -5.26
C VAL A 34 6.86 -6.98 -6.33
N ALA A 35 7.13 -5.66 -6.39
CA ALA A 35 8.10 -5.09 -7.33
C ALA A 35 9.44 -5.82 -7.27
N THR A 36 10.03 -5.92 -6.06
CA THR A 36 11.33 -6.58 -5.86
C THR A 36 11.34 -8.03 -6.35
N ARG A 37 10.25 -8.78 -6.09
CA ARG A 37 10.17 -10.19 -6.48
C ARG A 37 9.98 -10.36 -7.98
N LEU A 38 9.16 -9.53 -8.61
CA LEU A 38 8.86 -9.65 -10.04
C LEU A 38 10.01 -9.12 -10.91
N GLN A 39 10.84 -8.22 -10.40
CA GLN A 39 12.12 -7.86 -11.03
C GLN A 39 13.05 -9.07 -11.17
N ALA A 40 13.08 -9.96 -10.16
CA ALA A 40 13.87 -11.19 -10.23
C ALA A 40 13.42 -12.15 -11.36
N PHE A 41 12.17 -12.01 -11.85
CA PHE A 41 11.67 -12.69 -13.03
C PHE A 41 11.95 -11.94 -14.34
N GLY A 42 12.72 -10.85 -14.29
CA GLY A 42 13.09 -10.04 -15.45
C GLY A 42 11.96 -9.15 -15.98
N MET A 43 10.99 -8.80 -15.13
CA MET A 43 9.95 -7.84 -15.49
C MET A 43 10.44 -6.39 -15.33
N LYS A 44 9.99 -5.51 -16.22
CA LYS A 44 10.05 -4.06 -16.03
C LYS A 44 8.94 -3.66 -15.06
N ILE A 45 9.24 -2.85 -14.05
CA ILE A 45 8.27 -2.36 -13.09
C ILE A 45 7.96 -0.89 -13.39
N VAL A 46 6.70 -0.59 -13.60
CA VAL A 46 6.15 0.77 -13.60
C VAL A 46 5.18 0.89 -12.43
N ALA A 47 5.12 2.03 -11.76
CA ALA A 47 4.26 2.18 -10.59
C ALA A 47 3.59 3.55 -10.55
N TYR A 48 2.36 3.57 -10.05
CA TYR A 48 1.58 4.76 -9.75
C TYR A 48 1.19 4.77 -8.27
N ASP A 49 1.59 5.82 -7.57
CA ASP A 49 1.19 6.10 -6.19
C ASP A 49 1.34 7.61 -5.95
N PRO A 50 0.25 8.36 -5.81
CA PRO A 50 0.31 9.82 -5.68
C PRO A 50 0.71 10.29 -4.28
N TYR A 51 0.83 9.38 -3.29
CA TYR A 51 1.02 9.73 -1.88
C TYR A 51 2.43 9.48 -1.36
N ILE A 52 3.29 8.84 -2.14
CA ILE A 52 4.64 8.50 -1.69
C ILE A 52 5.72 9.36 -2.35
N ALA A 53 6.83 9.57 -1.64
CA ALA A 53 7.97 10.30 -2.16
C ALA A 53 8.71 9.53 -3.28
N ASP A 54 9.33 10.26 -4.20
CA ASP A 54 10.10 9.72 -5.32
C ASP A 54 11.23 8.77 -4.88
N ALA A 55 11.79 8.99 -3.70
CA ALA A 55 12.78 8.10 -3.09
C ALA A 55 12.30 6.64 -3.00
N ARG A 56 10.99 6.43 -2.79
CA ARG A 56 10.42 5.10 -2.70
C ARG A 56 10.37 4.38 -4.04
N PHE A 57 10.10 5.09 -5.13
CA PHE A 57 10.19 4.52 -6.49
C PHE A 57 11.64 4.11 -6.79
N ARG A 58 12.61 4.95 -6.45
CA ARG A 58 14.05 4.63 -6.61
C ARG A 58 14.45 3.40 -5.78
N LYS A 59 13.99 3.31 -4.51
CA LYS A 59 14.26 2.19 -3.61
C LYS A 59 13.85 0.85 -4.22
N TYR A 60 12.73 0.80 -4.90
CA TYR A 60 12.21 -0.42 -5.52
C TYR A 60 12.54 -0.53 -7.01
N SER A 61 13.42 0.34 -7.53
CA SER A 61 13.78 0.39 -8.97
C SER A 61 12.55 0.35 -9.88
N ALA A 62 11.48 1.02 -9.45
CA ALA A 62 10.24 1.17 -10.20
C ALA A 62 10.24 2.51 -10.94
N GLU A 63 9.88 2.49 -12.21
CA GLU A 63 9.66 3.71 -12.99
C GLU A 63 8.35 4.35 -12.53
N LYS A 64 8.41 5.62 -12.14
CA LYS A 64 7.23 6.36 -11.69
C LYS A 64 6.36 6.72 -12.89
N CYS A 65 5.07 6.46 -12.78
CA CYS A 65 4.04 7.02 -13.65
C CYS A 65 3.38 8.20 -12.92
N GLU A 66 3.27 9.33 -13.58
CA GLU A 66 2.64 10.53 -13.00
C GLU A 66 1.11 10.39 -12.95
N THR A 67 0.55 9.57 -13.81
CA THR A 67 -0.89 9.28 -13.86
C THR A 67 -1.16 7.79 -13.90
N LEU A 68 -2.37 7.39 -13.48
CA LEU A 68 -2.84 6.02 -13.62
C LEU A 68 -2.88 5.59 -15.10
N ASP A 69 -3.29 6.49 -15.97
CA ASP A 69 -3.39 6.26 -17.43
C ASP A 69 -2.05 5.84 -18.03
N GLU A 70 -0.97 6.55 -17.67
CA GLU A 70 0.40 6.21 -18.12
C GLU A 70 0.81 4.78 -17.72
N LEU A 71 0.38 4.32 -16.55
CA LEU A 71 0.64 2.96 -16.09
C LEU A 71 -0.17 1.96 -16.92
N LEU A 72 -1.46 2.21 -17.12
CA LEU A 72 -2.37 1.31 -17.82
C LEU A 72 -1.95 1.08 -19.28
N GLU A 73 -1.50 2.12 -19.97
CA GLU A 73 -1.04 2.06 -21.36
C GLU A 73 0.24 1.23 -21.54
N GLN A 74 1.06 1.10 -20.49
CA GLN A 74 2.35 0.39 -20.53
C GLN A 74 2.28 -1.04 -20.01
N ALA A 75 1.33 -1.35 -19.14
CA ALA A 75 1.30 -2.60 -18.41
C ALA A 75 0.85 -3.81 -19.24
N ASP A 76 1.61 -4.90 -19.16
CA ASP A 76 1.19 -6.23 -19.61
C ASP A 76 0.50 -7.01 -18.47
N PHE A 77 0.86 -6.69 -17.23
CA PHE A 77 0.26 -7.16 -15.99
C PHE A 77 -0.01 -5.98 -15.08
N ILE A 78 -1.13 -6.00 -14.38
CA ILE A 78 -1.51 -4.99 -13.38
C ILE A 78 -1.71 -5.68 -12.04
N SER A 79 -1.09 -5.15 -10.98
CA SER A 79 -1.29 -5.61 -9.61
C SER A 79 -1.64 -4.43 -8.72
N ILE A 80 -2.74 -4.57 -7.95
CA ILE A 80 -3.31 -3.49 -7.15
C ILE A 80 -2.98 -3.72 -5.68
N HIS A 81 -2.48 -2.66 -5.00
CA HIS A 81 -2.03 -2.68 -3.61
C HIS A 81 -2.42 -1.41 -2.84
N THR A 82 -3.56 -0.82 -3.19
CA THR A 82 -4.11 0.35 -2.51
C THR A 82 -5.12 -0.05 -1.42
N PRO A 83 -5.33 0.77 -0.38
CA PRO A 83 -6.47 0.61 0.51
C PRO A 83 -7.77 0.94 -0.24
N LYS A 84 -8.91 0.43 0.27
CA LYS A 84 -10.24 0.84 -0.19
C LYS A 84 -10.64 2.11 0.54
N THR A 85 -10.82 3.18 -0.20
CA THR A 85 -11.30 4.50 0.27
C THR A 85 -12.40 5.00 -0.69
N GLU A 86 -13.01 6.13 -0.40
CA GLU A 86 -13.95 6.77 -1.36
C GLU A 86 -13.26 7.09 -2.70
N GLU A 87 -11.99 7.47 -2.68
CA GLU A 87 -11.20 7.80 -3.87
C GLU A 87 -10.81 6.57 -4.70
N THR A 88 -10.54 5.44 -4.04
CA THR A 88 -10.10 4.20 -4.71
C THR A 88 -11.23 3.22 -4.98
N PHE A 89 -12.44 3.49 -4.51
CA PHE A 89 -13.60 2.68 -4.85
C PHE A 89 -13.93 2.82 -6.34
N ASP A 90 -14.09 1.67 -7.02
CA ASP A 90 -14.26 1.61 -8.48
C ASP A 90 -13.19 2.40 -9.26
N MET A 91 -11.94 2.39 -8.74
CA MET A 91 -10.81 3.08 -9.37
C MET A 91 -10.52 2.54 -10.78
N ILE A 92 -10.81 1.27 -11.03
CA ILE A 92 -10.66 0.61 -12.33
C ILE A 92 -12.05 0.22 -12.86
N THR A 93 -12.50 0.94 -13.85
CA THR A 93 -13.79 0.75 -14.54
C THR A 93 -13.58 0.46 -16.03
N ALA A 94 -14.66 0.37 -16.80
CA ALA A 94 -14.61 0.24 -18.26
C ALA A 94 -13.76 1.34 -18.91
N LYS A 95 -13.74 2.55 -18.35
CA LYS A 95 -12.95 3.68 -18.83
C LYS A 95 -11.46 3.42 -18.71
N GLU A 96 -11.02 2.86 -17.59
CA GLU A 96 -9.63 2.51 -17.35
C GLU A 96 -9.22 1.28 -18.18
N PHE A 97 -10.07 0.26 -18.28
CA PHE A 97 -9.81 -0.89 -19.15
C PHE A 97 -9.65 -0.52 -20.61
N ALA A 98 -10.39 0.48 -21.11
CA ALA A 98 -10.25 0.96 -22.48
C ALA A 98 -8.84 1.53 -22.80
N LYS A 99 -8.06 1.92 -21.78
CA LYS A 99 -6.69 2.44 -21.93
C LYS A 99 -5.64 1.33 -21.83
N CYS A 100 -6.02 0.15 -21.38
CA CYS A 100 -5.08 -0.97 -21.21
C CYS A 100 -4.65 -1.56 -22.56
N LYS A 101 -3.46 -2.16 -22.55
CA LYS A 101 -3.08 -3.04 -23.67
C LYS A 101 -4.04 -4.20 -23.79
N ARG A 102 -4.41 -4.56 -25.03
CA ARG A 102 -5.20 -5.77 -25.25
C ARG A 102 -4.43 -7.01 -24.76
N GLY A 103 -5.12 -7.84 -24.02
CA GLY A 103 -4.52 -9.03 -23.42
C GLY A 103 -3.81 -8.78 -22.10
N VAL A 104 -4.03 -7.63 -21.47
CA VAL A 104 -3.53 -7.34 -20.13
C VAL A 104 -4.04 -8.37 -19.12
N ARG A 105 -3.25 -8.64 -18.08
CA ARG A 105 -3.63 -9.52 -16.97
C ARG A 105 -3.73 -8.72 -15.70
N VAL A 106 -4.77 -8.98 -14.90
CA VAL A 106 -5.07 -8.19 -13.70
C VAL A 106 -5.03 -9.08 -12.46
N VAL A 107 -4.39 -8.59 -11.41
CA VAL A 107 -4.34 -9.26 -10.11
C VAL A 107 -4.80 -8.30 -9.03
N ASN A 108 -5.78 -8.71 -8.24
CA ASN A 108 -6.24 -7.99 -7.06
C ASN A 108 -6.30 -8.91 -5.85
N CYS A 109 -5.30 -8.77 -4.97
CA CYS A 109 -5.27 -9.38 -3.65
C CYS A 109 -5.27 -8.29 -2.55
N ALA A 110 -5.80 -7.10 -2.85
CA ALA A 110 -5.84 -5.99 -1.90
C ALA A 110 -7.20 -5.87 -1.24
N ARG A 111 -8.20 -5.33 -1.93
CA ARG A 111 -9.57 -5.17 -1.42
C ARG A 111 -10.59 -5.30 -2.55
N GLY A 112 -11.76 -5.87 -2.24
CA GLY A 112 -12.93 -5.83 -3.14
C GLY A 112 -13.44 -4.41 -3.32
N GLY A 113 -13.92 -4.08 -4.53
CA GLY A 113 -14.42 -2.75 -4.89
C GLY A 113 -13.35 -1.76 -5.36
N LEU A 114 -12.08 -2.17 -5.52
CA LEU A 114 -11.07 -1.36 -6.22
C LEU A 114 -11.22 -1.46 -7.74
N ILE A 115 -11.73 -2.59 -8.20
CA ILE A 115 -12.10 -2.85 -9.58
C ILE A 115 -13.60 -3.02 -9.64
N ASN A 116 -14.26 -2.39 -10.60
CA ASN A 116 -15.66 -2.69 -10.87
C ASN A 116 -15.77 -4.08 -11.51
N GLU A 117 -16.42 -5.01 -10.82
CA GLU A 117 -16.47 -6.43 -11.23
C GLU A 117 -17.28 -6.64 -12.53
N ASN A 118 -18.32 -5.82 -12.76
CA ASN A 118 -19.09 -5.89 -14.00
C ASN A 118 -18.27 -5.43 -15.20
N ASP A 119 -17.52 -4.34 -15.03
CA ASP A 119 -16.66 -3.78 -16.06
C ASP A 119 -15.47 -4.71 -16.37
N LEU A 120 -14.91 -5.35 -15.34
CA LEU A 120 -13.87 -6.37 -15.52
C LEU A 120 -14.40 -7.57 -16.31
N ALA A 121 -15.61 -8.04 -15.97
CA ALA A 121 -16.24 -9.14 -16.70
C ALA A 121 -16.51 -8.79 -18.16
N ALA A 122 -16.91 -7.56 -18.45
CA ALA A 122 -17.07 -7.06 -19.82
C ALA A 122 -15.73 -7.00 -20.55
N ALA A 123 -14.70 -6.43 -19.93
CA ALA A 123 -13.35 -6.31 -20.51
C ALA A 123 -12.71 -7.68 -20.82
N ILE A 124 -13.00 -8.70 -20.01
CA ILE A 124 -12.58 -10.09 -20.28
C ILE A 124 -13.30 -10.62 -21.53
N LYS A 125 -14.61 -10.50 -21.59
CA LYS A 125 -15.41 -10.96 -22.73
C LYS A 125 -15.02 -10.28 -24.05
N GLU A 126 -14.60 -9.02 -23.99
CA GLU A 126 -14.11 -8.24 -25.13
C GLU A 126 -12.65 -8.56 -25.50
N GLY A 127 -11.93 -9.34 -24.66
CA GLY A 127 -10.53 -9.70 -24.85
C GLY A 127 -9.57 -8.54 -24.62
N ILE A 128 -10.00 -7.49 -23.92
CA ILE A 128 -9.11 -6.43 -23.40
C ILE A 128 -8.29 -7.02 -22.26
N VAL A 129 -8.94 -7.68 -21.31
CA VAL A 129 -8.30 -8.44 -20.23
C VAL A 129 -8.24 -9.90 -20.63
N ALA A 130 -7.04 -10.47 -20.67
CA ALA A 130 -6.85 -11.89 -21.03
C ALA A 130 -7.20 -12.84 -19.88
N SER A 131 -6.94 -12.43 -18.65
CA SER A 131 -7.28 -13.19 -17.44
C SER A 131 -7.17 -12.32 -16.19
N ALA A 132 -7.85 -12.73 -15.13
CA ALA A 132 -7.79 -12.07 -13.84
C ALA A 132 -7.57 -13.06 -12.69
N GLY A 133 -6.71 -12.66 -11.72
CA GLY A 133 -6.55 -13.33 -10.43
C GLY A 133 -7.14 -12.45 -9.33
N ILE A 134 -8.25 -12.88 -8.74
CA ILE A 134 -9.00 -12.05 -7.78
C ILE A 134 -9.16 -12.83 -6.48
N ASP A 135 -8.52 -12.34 -5.43
CA ASP A 135 -8.61 -12.92 -4.08
C ASP A 135 -9.68 -12.24 -3.21
N VAL A 136 -10.20 -11.10 -3.67
CA VAL A 136 -11.09 -10.22 -2.91
C VAL A 136 -12.26 -9.75 -3.77
N LEU A 137 -13.48 -9.90 -3.28
CA LEU A 137 -14.71 -9.50 -3.96
C LEU A 137 -15.48 -8.46 -3.14
N VAL A 138 -16.44 -7.77 -3.77
CA VAL A 138 -17.19 -6.68 -3.12
C VAL A 138 -18.04 -7.22 -1.97
N ASP A 139 -18.75 -8.32 -2.18
CA ASP A 139 -19.77 -8.85 -1.25
C ASP A 139 -19.24 -10.07 -0.46
N GLU A 140 -18.09 -9.95 0.18
CA GLU A 140 -17.58 -10.99 1.09
C GLU A 140 -18.43 -11.07 2.38
N PRO A 141 -18.67 -12.25 2.94
CA PRO A 141 -18.18 -13.59 2.56
C PRO A 141 -19.13 -14.36 1.62
N LYS A 142 -20.15 -13.77 1.06
CA LYS A 142 -21.15 -14.38 0.17
C LYS A 142 -21.20 -13.62 -1.16
N PRO A 143 -20.16 -13.72 -1.98
CA PRO A 143 -20.07 -12.90 -3.17
C PRO A 143 -21.13 -13.28 -4.21
N ILE A 144 -21.71 -12.24 -4.81
CA ILE A 144 -22.52 -12.33 -6.04
C ILE A 144 -21.75 -11.54 -7.09
N SER A 145 -20.97 -12.25 -7.90
CA SER A 145 -20.05 -11.61 -8.86
C SER A 145 -20.16 -12.23 -10.25
N PRO A 146 -20.18 -11.42 -11.31
CA PRO A 146 -20.16 -11.94 -12.69
C PRO A 146 -18.84 -12.62 -13.05
N LEU A 147 -17.82 -12.53 -12.19
CA LEU A 147 -16.50 -13.15 -12.39
C LEU A 147 -16.50 -14.65 -12.07
N ILE A 148 -17.47 -15.12 -11.27
CA ILE A 148 -17.53 -16.52 -10.80
C ILE A 148 -17.64 -17.51 -11.96
N ASP A 149 -18.39 -17.16 -12.99
CA ASP A 149 -18.65 -18.04 -14.12
C ASP A 149 -17.67 -17.84 -15.29
N LEU A 150 -16.63 -17.01 -15.12
CA LEU A 150 -15.65 -16.74 -16.17
C LEU A 150 -14.42 -17.66 -16.02
N PRO A 151 -14.15 -18.54 -16.99
CA PRO A 151 -13.00 -19.45 -16.93
C PRO A 151 -11.64 -18.73 -17.00
N GLU A 152 -11.61 -17.48 -17.43
CA GLU A 152 -10.43 -16.61 -17.45
C GLU A 152 -10.12 -16.05 -16.07
N CYS A 153 -11.03 -16.20 -15.09
CA CYS A 153 -10.84 -15.74 -13.70
C CYS A 153 -10.39 -16.86 -12.80
N VAL A 154 -9.32 -16.62 -12.04
CA VAL A 154 -8.97 -17.43 -10.87
C VAL A 154 -9.42 -16.68 -9.64
N LEU A 155 -10.37 -17.25 -8.91
CA LEU A 155 -10.93 -16.65 -7.70
C LEU A 155 -10.50 -17.44 -6.48
N THR A 156 -10.14 -16.74 -5.41
CA THR A 156 -9.81 -17.32 -4.10
C THR A 156 -10.57 -16.59 -2.99
N PRO A 157 -10.90 -17.24 -1.87
CA PRO A 157 -11.73 -16.66 -0.82
C PRO A 157 -10.90 -15.87 0.21
N HIS A 158 -10.22 -14.80 -0.24
CA HIS A 158 -9.43 -13.87 0.57
C HIS A 158 -8.31 -14.57 1.37
N LEU A 159 -7.45 -15.31 0.65
CA LEU A 159 -6.38 -16.12 1.23
C LEU A 159 -5.01 -15.42 1.25
N GLY A 160 -4.92 -14.16 0.83
CA GLY A 160 -3.65 -13.46 0.63
C GLY A 160 -2.71 -13.43 1.85
N ALA A 161 -3.25 -13.54 3.07
CA ALA A 161 -2.50 -13.63 4.31
C ALA A 161 -2.85 -14.87 5.14
N ASP A 162 -3.58 -15.84 4.59
CA ASP A 162 -4.05 -17.02 5.29
C ASP A 162 -3.06 -18.19 5.14
N THR A 163 -1.89 -18.04 5.74
CA THR A 163 -0.89 -19.11 5.90
C THR A 163 -0.57 -19.29 7.37
N THR A 164 -0.13 -20.50 7.75
CA THR A 164 0.26 -20.80 9.13
C THR A 164 1.32 -19.83 9.64
N GLU A 165 2.35 -19.58 8.84
CA GLU A 165 3.45 -18.68 9.18
C GLU A 165 2.99 -17.24 9.34
N ALA A 166 2.05 -16.78 8.49
CA ALA A 166 1.52 -15.42 8.59
C ALA A 166 0.70 -15.22 9.86
N GLN A 167 -0.14 -16.20 10.23
CA GLN A 167 -0.95 -16.16 11.44
C GLN A 167 -0.07 -16.20 12.71
N ASP A 168 0.93 -17.08 12.77
CA ASP A 168 1.88 -17.15 13.88
C ASP A 168 2.69 -15.85 14.02
N ASN A 169 3.23 -15.34 12.92
CA ASN A 169 4.03 -14.11 12.91
C ASN A 169 3.19 -12.88 13.32
N VAL A 170 1.94 -12.78 12.89
CA VAL A 170 1.03 -11.69 13.31
C VAL A 170 0.75 -11.78 14.81
N GLY A 171 0.50 -12.99 15.35
CA GLY A 171 0.28 -13.18 16.78
C GLY A 171 1.47 -12.72 17.64
N ILE A 172 2.68 -13.08 17.23
CA ILE A 172 3.91 -12.66 17.93
C ILE A 172 4.12 -11.15 17.80
N ALA A 173 4.03 -10.62 16.58
CA ALA A 173 4.27 -9.21 16.32
C ALA A 173 3.30 -8.30 17.10
N ILE A 174 2.00 -8.64 17.14
CA ILE A 174 1.03 -7.82 17.89
C ILE A 174 1.30 -7.87 19.40
N ALA A 175 1.73 -9.00 19.95
CA ALA A 175 2.08 -9.11 21.37
C ALA A 175 3.29 -8.21 21.70
N GLU A 176 4.34 -8.26 20.89
CA GLU A 176 5.53 -7.41 21.06
C GLU A 176 5.18 -5.91 20.94
N GLU A 177 4.35 -5.54 19.96
CA GLU A 177 3.95 -4.14 19.78
C GLU A 177 3.04 -3.62 20.88
N VAL A 178 2.16 -4.45 21.45
CA VAL A 178 1.37 -4.09 22.62
C VAL A 178 2.29 -3.84 23.83
N ILE A 179 3.28 -4.68 24.06
CA ILE A 179 4.27 -4.51 25.13
C ILE A 179 5.03 -3.20 24.92
N ALA A 180 5.55 -2.95 23.73
CA ALA A 180 6.25 -1.70 23.40
C ALA A 180 5.36 -0.46 23.64
N ALA A 181 4.11 -0.51 23.21
CA ALA A 181 3.15 0.57 23.43
C ALA A 181 2.90 0.85 24.92
N LEU A 182 2.77 -0.20 25.76
CA LEU A 182 2.57 -0.08 27.19
C LEU A 182 3.81 0.51 27.89
N HIS A 183 5.01 0.28 27.37
CA HIS A 183 6.23 0.90 27.85
C HIS A 183 6.45 2.34 27.33
N GLY A 184 5.56 2.84 26.45
CA GLY A 184 5.72 4.14 25.79
C GLY A 184 6.78 4.15 24.70
N GLU A 185 7.17 2.98 24.23
CA GLU A 185 8.10 2.79 23.13
C GLU A 185 7.38 2.95 21.77
N MET A 186 8.16 3.08 20.72
CA MET A 186 7.61 3.26 19.38
C MET A 186 7.09 1.94 18.79
N VAL A 187 5.89 2.00 18.20
CA VAL A 187 5.22 0.85 17.57
C VAL A 187 5.35 0.95 16.04
N PRO A 188 6.14 0.09 15.39
CA PRO A 188 6.43 0.19 13.96
C PRO A 188 5.22 0.04 13.04
N ASN A 189 4.22 -0.75 13.46
CA ASN A 189 3.03 -1.04 12.65
C ASN A 189 1.76 -0.34 13.14
N ALA A 190 1.89 0.77 13.87
CA ALA A 190 0.76 1.54 14.34
C ALA A 190 -0.11 2.02 13.16
N VAL A 191 -1.44 1.80 13.22
CA VAL A 191 -2.37 2.13 12.14
C VAL A 191 -2.49 3.64 11.90
N ASN A 192 -2.32 4.42 12.95
CA ASN A 192 -2.48 5.88 12.95
C ASN A 192 -1.15 6.65 12.89
N LEU A 193 -0.04 5.96 12.64
CA LEU A 193 1.27 6.54 12.43
C LEU A 193 1.80 6.16 11.03
N PRO A 194 2.67 6.99 10.42
CA PRO A 194 3.35 6.61 9.19
C PRO A 194 4.12 5.31 9.38
N THR A 195 4.02 4.46 8.37
CA THR A 195 4.66 3.16 8.39
C THR A 195 6.12 3.27 7.99
N LEU A 196 7.03 2.92 8.88
CA LEU A 196 8.46 2.80 8.61
C LEU A 196 8.92 1.34 8.70
N GLN A 197 9.94 1.01 7.90
CA GLN A 197 10.66 -0.24 8.12
C GLN A 197 11.48 -0.15 9.42
N PRO A 198 11.71 -1.27 10.13
CA PRO A 198 12.50 -1.25 11.37
C PRO A 198 13.90 -0.63 11.22
N THR A 199 14.53 -0.79 10.05
CA THR A 199 15.82 -0.18 9.71
C THR A 199 15.69 1.33 9.57
N GLU A 200 14.70 1.83 8.85
CA GLU A 200 14.40 3.25 8.67
C GLU A 200 14.09 3.92 10.02
N LEU A 201 13.34 3.22 10.87
CA LEU A 201 13.00 3.70 12.20
C LEU A 201 14.25 3.89 13.06
N LYS A 202 15.19 2.93 13.04
CA LYS A 202 16.43 3.00 13.79
C LYS A 202 17.32 4.17 13.35
N GLU A 203 17.40 4.42 12.04
CA GLU A 203 18.11 5.56 11.47
C GLU A 203 17.48 6.90 11.86
N MET A 204 16.16 6.94 11.93
CA MET A 204 15.40 8.16 12.27
C MET A 204 15.33 8.46 13.75
N GLN A 205 15.62 7.51 14.64
CA GLN A 205 15.38 7.66 16.09
C GLN A 205 16.09 8.89 16.69
N GLY A 206 17.32 9.17 16.27
CA GLY A 206 18.05 10.38 16.68
C GLY A 206 17.35 11.67 16.26
N TYR A 207 16.85 11.71 15.03
CA TYR A 207 16.13 12.86 14.50
C TYR A 207 14.76 13.05 15.15
N LEU A 208 14.04 11.96 15.48
CA LEU A 208 12.77 12.03 16.21
C LEU A 208 12.97 12.62 17.60
N THR A 209 13.99 12.16 18.34
CA THR A 209 14.35 12.72 19.65
C THR A 209 14.73 14.19 19.56
N LEU A 210 15.53 14.56 18.56
CA LEU A 210 15.90 15.95 18.31
C LEU A 210 14.67 16.80 17.99
N GLY A 211 13.78 16.31 17.13
CA GLY A 211 12.53 17.00 16.77
C GLY A 211 11.65 17.28 17.99
N GLU A 212 11.47 16.29 18.86
CA GLU A 212 10.71 16.47 20.12
C GLU A 212 11.37 17.51 21.03
N TYR A 213 12.69 17.49 21.17
CA TYR A 213 13.41 18.48 21.98
C TYR A 213 13.34 19.89 21.40
N LEU A 214 13.41 20.04 20.08
CA LEU A 214 13.23 21.35 19.42
C LEU A 214 11.82 21.90 19.68
N GLY A 215 10.79 21.06 19.61
CA GLY A 215 9.42 21.46 19.96
C GLY A 215 9.28 21.88 21.43
N LYS A 216 9.87 21.13 22.34
CA LYS A 216 9.89 21.47 23.78
C LYS A 216 10.66 22.77 24.05
N LEU A 217 11.78 22.98 23.38
CA LEU A 217 12.57 24.21 23.49
C LEU A 217 11.78 25.42 22.99
N TYR A 218 11.14 25.30 21.82
CA TYR A 218 10.27 26.34 21.29
C TYR A 218 9.20 26.75 22.33
N TYR A 219 8.48 25.78 22.90
CA TYR A 219 7.47 26.03 23.93
C TYR A 219 8.01 26.76 25.17
N GLN A 220 9.28 26.52 25.55
CA GLN A 220 9.90 27.21 26.67
C GLN A 220 10.30 28.66 26.36
N LEU A 221 10.69 28.91 25.10
CA LEU A 221 11.14 30.24 24.65
C LEU A 221 9.99 31.15 24.27
N GLU A 222 8.97 30.60 23.61
CA GLU A 222 7.83 31.36 23.12
C GLU A 222 6.56 30.98 23.90
N LYS A 223 5.91 32.00 24.46
CA LYS A 223 4.71 31.86 25.30
C LYS A 223 3.43 32.31 24.59
N ALA A 224 3.54 32.86 23.38
CA ALA A 224 2.41 33.30 22.60
C ALA A 224 1.59 32.11 22.07
N ALA A 225 0.32 32.33 21.77
CA ALA A 225 -0.51 31.33 21.08
C ALA A 225 0.07 31.00 19.71
N VAL A 226 0.20 29.73 19.41
CA VAL A 226 0.72 29.24 18.13
C VAL A 226 -0.41 29.21 17.12
N GLU A 227 -0.33 30.04 16.10
CA GLU A 227 -1.30 30.06 14.99
C GLU A 227 -0.84 29.18 13.82
N LYS A 228 0.47 29.12 13.55
CA LYS A 228 1.06 28.35 12.45
C LYS A 228 2.43 27.81 12.86
N VAL A 229 2.70 26.55 12.51
CA VAL A 229 4.03 25.93 12.62
C VAL A 229 4.49 25.59 11.20
N GLU A 230 5.68 26.05 10.86
CA GLU A 230 6.35 25.71 9.61
C GLU A 230 7.65 24.98 9.93
N ILE A 231 7.84 23.80 9.37
CA ILE A 231 9.01 22.96 9.59
C ILE A 231 9.68 22.73 8.24
N ILE A 232 10.92 23.19 8.11
CA ILE A 232 11.71 23.07 6.87
C ILE A 232 12.78 22.00 7.08
N TYR A 233 12.78 21.00 6.22
CA TYR A 233 13.77 19.93 6.20
C TYR A 233 14.77 20.18 5.08
N THR A 234 16.08 20.10 5.39
CA THR A 234 17.16 20.30 4.44
C THR A 234 18.24 19.25 4.60
N GLY A 235 19.01 18.98 3.52
CA GLY A 235 20.04 17.97 3.52
C GLY A 235 19.47 16.54 3.51
N GLU A 236 20.20 15.57 4.06
CA GLU A 236 19.84 14.15 4.02
C GLU A 236 18.47 13.87 4.67
N VAL A 237 18.10 14.64 5.68
CA VAL A 237 16.81 14.50 6.38
C VAL A 237 15.60 14.80 5.49
N ALA A 238 15.77 15.63 4.47
CA ALA A 238 14.71 15.93 3.51
C ALA A 238 14.36 14.75 2.59
N GLU A 239 15.27 13.78 2.46
CA GLU A 239 15.07 12.55 1.68
C GLU A 239 14.39 11.43 2.49
N MET A 240 14.20 11.63 3.79
CA MET A 240 13.58 10.68 4.70
C MET A 240 12.05 10.86 4.75
N GLU A 241 11.34 9.95 5.45
CA GLU A 241 9.91 10.09 5.77
C GLU A 241 9.70 11.20 6.82
N THR A 242 9.51 12.43 6.36
CA THR A 242 9.41 13.62 7.22
C THR A 242 8.13 13.70 8.04
N GLY A 243 7.10 12.90 7.70
CA GLY A 243 5.82 12.93 8.41
C GLY A 243 5.93 12.56 9.90
N MET A 244 6.82 11.62 10.26
CA MET A 244 7.08 11.29 11.66
C MET A 244 7.90 12.37 12.38
N LEU A 245 8.86 12.98 11.69
CA LEU A 245 9.65 14.08 12.24
C LEU A 245 8.76 15.28 12.55
N THR A 246 7.85 15.62 11.63
CA THR A 246 6.83 16.66 11.85
C THR A 246 6.03 16.39 13.12
N ARG A 247 5.55 15.16 13.31
CA ARG A 247 4.80 14.76 14.51
C ARG A 247 5.63 14.82 15.78
N ALA A 248 6.90 14.45 15.72
CA ALA A 248 7.80 14.56 16.88
C ALA A 248 7.99 16.03 17.33
N VAL A 249 8.19 16.95 16.38
CA VAL A 249 8.26 18.38 16.67
C VAL A 249 6.95 18.89 17.27
N LEU A 250 5.81 18.59 16.64
CA LEU A 250 4.49 19.01 17.11
C LEU A 250 4.17 18.42 18.49
N LYS A 251 4.54 17.17 18.74
CA LYS A 251 4.44 16.56 20.08
C LYS A 251 5.17 17.41 21.11
N GLY A 252 6.42 17.78 20.82
CA GLY A 252 7.21 18.63 21.72
C GLY A 252 6.57 19.98 22.00
N VAL A 253 5.97 20.61 20.98
CA VAL A 253 5.27 21.90 21.09
C VAL A 253 3.98 21.79 21.93
N PHE A 254 3.16 20.78 21.66
CA PHE A 254 1.79 20.70 22.20
C PHE A 254 1.65 19.85 23.45
N GLU A 255 2.54 18.89 23.73
CA GLU A 255 2.47 18.04 24.92
C GLU A 255 2.38 18.83 26.22
N PRO A 256 3.18 19.90 26.45
CA PRO A 256 3.09 20.70 27.67
C PRO A 256 1.76 21.47 27.77
N ILE A 257 1.20 21.90 26.63
CA ILE A 257 -0.09 22.61 26.58
C ILE A 257 -1.23 21.65 26.96
N LEU A 258 -1.24 20.45 26.35
CA LEU A 258 -2.27 19.44 26.58
C LEU A 258 -2.23 18.90 28.00
N ARG A 259 -1.06 18.66 28.58
CA ARG A 259 -0.91 18.26 29.99
C ARG A 259 -1.48 19.30 30.93
N ASN A 260 -1.21 20.57 30.70
CA ASN A 260 -1.74 21.65 31.51
C ASN A 260 -3.28 21.78 31.37
N ALA A 261 -3.82 21.63 30.16
CA ALA A 261 -5.25 21.65 29.93
C ALA A 261 -5.98 20.48 30.64
N LEU A 262 -5.42 19.27 30.60
CA LEU A 262 -5.96 18.08 31.28
C LEU A 262 -5.95 18.25 32.81
N ILE A 263 -4.88 18.80 33.39
CA ILE A 263 -4.81 19.04 34.82
C ILE A 263 -5.84 20.09 35.28
N MET A 264 -6.09 21.11 34.45
CA MET A 264 -7.07 22.16 34.76
C MET A 264 -8.53 21.68 34.60
N SER A 265 -8.77 20.61 33.83
CA SER A 265 -10.11 20.04 33.59
C SER A 265 -10.51 18.91 34.57
N MET A 266 -9.61 18.47 35.46
CA MET A 266 -9.94 17.48 36.49
C MET A 266 -10.74 18.14 37.61
N PRO A 267 -11.92 17.64 37.98
CA PRO A 267 -12.65 18.14 39.16
C PRO A 267 -11.82 17.90 40.42
N ARG A 268 -11.76 18.90 41.30
CA ARG A 268 -11.12 18.84 42.63
C ARG A 268 -11.89 17.93 43.56
#